data_5321b625380e6407a0f6bb1cb237d6e0
#
_entry.id   5321b625380e6407a0f6bb1cb237d6e0
#
_cell.length_a   1.000
_cell.length_b   1.000
_cell.length_c   1.000
_cell.angle_alpha   90.00
_cell.angle_beta   90.00
_cell.angle_gamma   90.00
#
_symmetry.space_group_name_H-M   'P 1'
#
loop_
_entity.id
_entity.type
_entity.pdbx_description
1 polymer ?
#
loop_
_entity_poly.entity_id
_entity_poly.type
_entity_poly.pdbx_seq_one_letter_code
_entity_poly.pdbx_strand_id
1 'polypeptide(L)'
;LGVRKAKAASYTGPKDRKGMKIGVTAPGSSTHFMVLYMMAQAGLKPDDAVFIGTGSGGTVVAAVQHGEVDAISNADPMITKLDREGAIQVVADTRTLEGTTKVYGGPYPAATLYTPASFIEKNPNTVQALVTALVRGLKWVQAHSAEDIAKMMPEEYMLGDRPLFVEAIKANHAAYSPDGRFMKDGPETALKVLKAFDPNVQNAKIDLAKTYMEKLVNAANAGH
;
A
#
# COMPACT_ATOMS: atom_id res chain seq x y z
N LEU A 1 -2.82 7.94 -3.90
CA LEU A 1 -2.84 9.28 -3.32
C LEU A 1 -3.87 10.14 -4.06
N GLY A 2 -4.82 10.71 -3.31
CA GLY A 2 -5.82 11.64 -3.82
C GLY A 2 -5.67 13.02 -3.20
N VAL A 3 -5.85 14.06 -4.00
CA VAL A 3 -5.94 15.45 -3.54
C VAL A 3 -7.42 15.81 -3.43
N ARG A 4 -7.82 16.46 -2.34
CA ARG A 4 -9.21 16.89 -2.13
C ARG A 4 -9.67 17.78 -3.29
N LYS A 5 -10.90 17.56 -3.78
CA LYS A 5 -11.43 18.22 -4.97
C LYS A 5 -11.29 19.75 -4.93
N ALA A 6 -11.52 20.34 -3.76
CA ALA A 6 -11.38 21.79 -3.57
C ALA A 6 -9.93 22.32 -3.74
N LYS A 7 -8.93 21.46 -3.66
CA LYS A 7 -7.50 21.78 -3.86
C LYS A 7 -6.96 21.29 -5.21
N ALA A 8 -7.70 20.42 -5.89
CA ALA A 8 -7.23 19.74 -7.11
C ALA A 8 -6.94 20.72 -8.25
N ALA A 9 -7.72 21.81 -8.38
CA ALA A 9 -7.50 22.82 -9.42
C ALA A 9 -6.17 23.58 -9.29
N SER A 10 -5.65 23.71 -8.07
CA SER A 10 -4.35 24.35 -7.80
C SER A 10 -3.19 23.37 -7.68
N TYR A 11 -3.47 22.06 -7.72
CA TYR A 11 -2.44 21.04 -7.62
C TYR A 11 -1.83 20.74 -8.99
N THR A 12 -0.58 21.13 -9.19
CA THR A 12 0.16 20.94 -10.45
C THR A 12 1.21 19.83 -10.36
N GLY A 13 1.59 19.42 -9.14
CA GLY A 13 2.57 18.36 -8.95
C GLY A 13 3.06 18.17 -7.52
N PRO A 14 4.07 17.31 -7.35
CA PRO A 14 4.57 16.93 -6.02
C PRO A 14 5.03 18.10 -5.13
N LYS A 15 5.53 19.20 -5.70
CA LYS A 15 5.98 20.38 -4.95
C LYS A 15 4.85 21.10 -4.21
N ASP A 16 3.62 20.98 -4.70
CA ASP A 16 2.44 21.63 -4.10
C ASP A 16 2.03 20.98 -2.77
N ARG A 17 2.67 19.88 -2.38
CA ARG A 17 2.47 19.25 -1.06
C ARG A 17 3.03 20.08 0.09
N LYS A 18 3.88 21.06 -0.20
CA LYS A 18 4.42 21.97 0.83
C LYS A 18 3.26 22.71 1.52
N GLY A 19 3.23 22.61 2.85
CA GLY A 19 2.19 23.19 3.69
C GLY A 19 0.86 22.41 3.73
N MET A 20 0.71 21.32 2.97
CA MET A 20 -0.52 20.52 3.00
C MET A 20 -0.64 19.70 4.27
N LYS A 21 -1.88 19.52 4.72
CA LYS A 21 -2.27 18.47 5.67
C LYS A 21 -2.58 17.20 4.89
N ILE A 22 -1.79 16.16 5.08
CA ILE A 22 -1.91 14.92 4.33
C ILE A 22 -2.34 13.78 5.27
N GLY A 23 -3.51 13.23 5.02
CA GLY A 23 -4.00 12.06 5.71
C GLY A 23 -3.24 10.81 5.26
N VAL A 24 -2.87 9.97 6.22
CA VAL A 24 -2.25 8.66 6.00
C VAL A 24 -2.91 7.65 6.93
N THR A 25 -2.77 6.35 6.68
CA THR A 25 -3.35 5.34 7.59
C THR A 25 -2.78 5.50 8.99
N ALA A 26 -1.46 5.65 9.09
CA ALA A 26 -0.74 6.01 10.31
C ALA A 26 0.62 6.61 9.95
N PRO A 27 1.20 7.49 10.76
CA PRO A 27 2.61 7.85 10.66
C PRO A 27 3.50 6.60 10.73
N GLY A 28 4.47 6.47 9.80
CA GLY A 28 5.33 5.27 9.70
C GLY A 28 4.74 4.11 8.90
N SER A 29 3.54 4.26 8.34
CA SER A 29 2.93 3.24 7.45
C SER A 29 3.42 3.35 6.01
N SER A 30 3.13 2.33 5.17
CA SER A 30 3.43 2.35 3.73
C SER A 30 2.75 3.52 3.00
N THR A 31 1.55 3.91 3.44
CA THR A 31 0.83 5.07 2.88
C THR A 31 1.55 6.39 3.20
N HIS A 32 2.18 6.50 4.37
CA HIS A 32 3.05 7.61 4.72
C HIS A 32 4.35 7.59 3.90
N PHE A 33 5.00 6.43 3.78
CA PHE A 33 6.25 6.29 3.02
C PHE A 33 6.09 6.64 1.54
N MET A 34 4.94 6.32 0.94
CA MET A 34 4.63 6.74 -0.43
C MET A 34 4.72 8.26 -0.58
N VAL A 35 4.09 9.01 0.33
CA VAL A 35 4.09 10.47 0.25
C VAL A 35 5.47 11.04 0.53
N LEU A 36 6.18 10.54 1.56
CA LEU A 36 7.55 10.96 1.87
C LEU A 36 8.51 10.74 0.69
N TYR A 37 8.40 9.59 0.02
CA TYR A 37 9.21 9.33 -1.17
C TYR A 37 8.90 10.32 -2.30
N MET A 38 7.61 10.55 -2.61
CA MET A 38 7.22 11.50 -3.65
C MET A 38 7.62 12.94 -3.30
N MET A 39 7.64 13.31 -2.01
CA MET A 39 8.15 14.60 -1.54
C MET A 39 9.66 14.71 -1.72
N ALA A 40 10.41 13.68 -1.33
CA ALA A 40 11.85 13.62 -1.50
C ALA A 40 12.27 13.74 -2.98
N GLN A 41 11.55 13.07 -3.89
CA GLN A 41 11.75 13.20 -5.35
C GLN A 41 11.51 14.63 -5.85
N ALA A 42 10.67 15.39 -5.16
CA ALA A 42 10.38 16.79 -5.48
C ALA A 42 11.31 17.78 -4.76
N GLY A 43 12.28 17.28 -3.98
CA GLY A 43 13.20 18.11 -3.19
C GLY A 43 12.58 18.68 -1.91
N LEU A 44 11.45 18.13 -1.46
CA LEU A 44 10.80 18.52 -0.20
C LEU A 44 11.30 17.64 0.95
N LYS A 45 11.25 18.19 2.16
CA LYS A 45 11.57 17.50 3.41
C LYS A 45 10.29 16.92 4.04
N PRO A 46 10.39 15.91 4.94
CA PRO A 46 9.24 15.38 5.65
C PRO A 46 8.42 16.44 6.40
N ASP A 47 9.05 17.43 6.98
CA ASP A 47 8.45 18.53 7.74
C ASP A 47 7.90 19.68 6.88
N ASP A 48 8.05 19.62 5.56
CA ASP A 48 7.36 20.53 4.64
C ASP A 48 5.84 20.26 4.51
N ALA A 49 5.33 19.16 5.06
CA ALA A 49 3.90 18.85 5.13
C ALA A 49 3.52 18.36 6.54
N VAL A 50 2.23 18.42 6.86
CA VAL A 50 1.68 17.90 8.12
C VAL A 50 1.01 16.55 7.85
N PHE A 51 1.42 15.49 8.53
CA PHE A 51 0.83 14.17 8.40
C PHE A 51 -0.17 13.88 9.52
N ILE A 52 -1.37 13.44 9.14
CA ILE A 52 -2.47 13.13 10.05
C ILE A 52 -2.83 11.64 9.89
N GLY A 53 -2.79 10.88 11.00
CA GLY A 53 -3.25 9.50 11.02
C GLY A 53 -4.78 9.45 10.94
N THR A 54 -5.32 8.97 9.82
CA THR A 54 -6.77 8.87 9.58
C THR A 54 -7.32 7.46 9.77
N GLY A 55 -6.44 6.47 9.99
CA GLY A 55 -6.85 5.06 9.98
C GLY A 55 -7.21 4.56 8.58
N SER A 56 -8.00 3.48 8.52
CA SER A 56 -8.42 2.82 7.28
C SER A 56 -9.95 2.59 7.20
N GLY A 57 -10.71 3.21 8.11
CA GLY A 57 -12.17 3.09 8.20
C GLY A 57 -12.92 4.35 7.80
N GLY A 58 -14.14 4.51 8.27
CA GLY A 58 -15.01 5.66 8.00
C GLY A 58 -14.44 7.02 8.40
N THR A 59 -13.51 7.07 9.34
CA THR A 59 -12.79 8.30 9.74
C THR A 59 -12.02 8.95 8.59
N VAL A 60 -11.53 8.15 7.62
CA VAL A 60 -10.87 8.64 6.40
C VAL A 60 -11.82 9.52 5.58
N VAL A 61 -13.04 9.03 5.38
CA VAL A 61 -14.07 9.73 4.59
C VAL A 61 -14.44 11.04 5.28
N ALA A 62 -14.68 11.00 6.59
CA ALA A 62 -15.01 12.19 7.38
C ALA A 62 -13.89 13.26 7.30
N ALA A 63 -12.63 12.86 7.47
CA ALA A 63 -11.49 13.78 7.42
C ALA A 63 -11.38 14.53 6.08
N VAL A 64 -11.65 13.84 4.97
CA VAL A 64 -11.66 14.45 3.62
C VAL A 64 -12.88 15.36 3.46
N GLN A 65 -14.08 14.90 3.80
CA GLN A 65 -15.33 15.65 3.61
C GLN A 65 -15.37 16.92 4.46
N HIS A 66 -14.91 16.86 5.71
CA HIS A 66 -14.86 18.03 6.60
C HIS A 66 -13.66 18.94 6.34
N GLY A 67 -12.76 18.57 5.42
CA GLY A 67 -11.60 19.39 5.06
C GLY A 67 -10.50 19.43 6.12
N GLU A 68 -10.43 18.41 6.97
CA GLU A 68 -9.36 18.26 7.96
C GLU A 68 -8.03 17.94 7.31
N VAL A 69 -8.07 17.34 6.10
CA VAL A 69 -6.91 17.04 5.27
C VAL A 69 -7.06 17.64 3.87
N ASP A 70 -5.95 18.02 3.23
CA ASP A 70 -5.90 18.53 1.86
C ASP A 70 -5.68 17.42 0.83
N ALA A 71 -5.02 16.34 1.24
CA ALA A 71 -4.76 15.16 0.45
C ALA A 71 -4.85 13.92 1.33
N ILE A 72 -5.06 12.76 0.69
CA ILE A 72 -5.17 11.46 1.38
C ILE A 72 -4.36 10.38 0.67
N SER A 73 -3.49 9.69 1.40
CA SER A 73 -2.83 8.46 0.99
C SER A 73 -3.40 7.32 1.81
N ASN A 74 -4.18 6.47 1.18
CA ASN A 74 -4.85 5.36 1.86
C ASN A 74 -5.00 4.17 0.89
N ALA A 75 -5.49 3.06 1.43
CA ALA A 75 -5.82 1.87 0.65
C ALA A 75 -7.32 1.86 0.29
N ASP A 76 -7.70 0.97 -0.62
CA ASP A 76 -9.11 0.69 -0.88
C ASP A 76 -9.77 -0.08 0.28
N PRO A 77 -11.08 0.05 0.42
CA PRO A 77 -12.03 0.72 -0.47
C PRO A 77 -12.16 2.23 -0.29
N MET A 78 -11.37 2.86 0.60
CA MET A 78 -11.50 4.30 0.92
C MET A 78 -11.21 5.19 -0.29
N ILE A 79 -10.16 4.89 -1.06
CA ILE A 79 -9.79 5.70 -2.23
C ILE A 79 -10.86 5.57 -3.31
N THR A 80 -11.30 4.35 -3.63
CA THR A 80 -12.39 4.13 -4.60
C THR A 80 -13.67 4.86 -4.18
N LYS A 81 -14.04 4.84 -2.89
CA LYS A 81 -15.21 5.56 -2.37
C LYS A 81 -15.11 7.07 -2.59
N LEU A 82 -14.01 7.67 -2.13
CA LEU A 82 -13.80 9.11 -2.21
C LEU A 82 -13.68 9.62 -3.65
N ASP A 83 -13.08 8.83 -4.53
CA ASP A 83 -12.96 9.14 -5.96
C ASP A 83 -14.33 9.07 -6.65
N ARG A 84 -15.10 8.01 -6.42
CA ARG A 84 -16.47 7.82 -6.93
C ARG A 84 -17.42 8.94 -6.46
N GLU A 85 -17.29 9.41 -5.22
CA GLU A 85 -18.05 10.53 -4.67
C GLU A 85 -17.57 11.89 -5.19
N GLY A 86 -16.50 11.95 -5.97
CA GLY A 86 -15.89 13.18 -6.45
C GLY A 86 -15.27 14.04 -5.35
N ALA A 87 -15.02 13.46 -4.16
CA ALA A 87 -14.43 14.17 -3.03
C ALA A 87 -12.93 14.41 -3.20
N ILE A 88 -12.26 13.56 -3.96
CA ILE A 88 -10.83 13.66 -4.30
C ILE A 88 -10.61 13.59 -5.81
N GLN A 89 -9.42 13.97 -6.22
CA GLN A 89 -8.84 13.64 -7.53
C GLN A 89 -7.61 12.77 -7.28
N VAL A 90 -7.59 11.56 -7.83
CA VAL A 90 -6.43 10.66 -7.72
C VAL A 90 -5.29 11.23 -8.56
N VAL A 91 -4.15 11.48 -7.93
CA VAL A 91 -2.94 12.07 -8.56
C VAL A 91 -1.76 11.09 -8.61
N ALA A 92 -1.82 10.01 -7.84
CA ALA A 92 -0.88 8.89 -7.94
C ALA A 92 -1.62 7.60 -7.56
N ASP A 93 -1.61 6.64 -8.46
CA ASP A 93 -2.28 5.36 -8.32
C ASP A 93 -1.25 4.23 -8.40
N THR A 94 -1.17 3.42 -7.34
CA THR A 94 -0.26 2.29 -7.24
C THR A 94 -0.99 0.94 -7.25
N ARG A 95 -2.27 0.90 -7.68
CA ARG A 95 -3.08 -0.32 -7.82
C ARG A 95 -2.70 -1.15 -9.05
N THR A 96 -1.84 -0.62 -9.92
CA THR A 96 -1.30 -1.32 -11.09
C THR A 96 0.22 -1.31 -11.07
N LEU A 97 0.85 -2.25 -11.75
CA LEU A 97 2.31 -2.28 -11.89
C LEU A 97 2.83 -1.04 -12.62
N GLU A 98 2.11 -0.55 -13.63
CA GLU A 98 2.44 0.68 -14.34
C GLU A 98 2.44 1.88 -13.40
N GLY A 99 1.36 2.07 -12.64
CA GLY A 99 1.24 3.15 -11.67
C GLY A 99 2.28 3.05 -10.54
N THR A 100 2.54 1.83 -10.06
CA THR A 100 3.60 1.57 -9.08
C THR A 100 4.97 1.94 -9.64
N THR A 101 5.27 1.54 -10.87
CA THR A 101 6.53 1.88 -11.55
C THR A 101 6.66 3.39 -11.75
N LYS A 102 5.58 4.06 -12.11
CA LYS A 102 5.55 5.53 -12.25
C LYS A 102 5.87 6.26 -10.95
N VAL A 103 5.38 5.74 -9.81
CA VAL A 103 5.62 6.32 -8.49
C VAL A 103 7.01 5.98 -7.96
N TYR A 104 7.40 4.71 -7.99
CA TYR A 104 8.60 4.22 -7.30
C TYR A 104 9.79 3.91 -8.22
N GLY A 105 9.55 3.86 -9.53
CA GLY A 105 10.57 3.51 -10.52
C GLY A 105 10.79 2.00 -10.68
N GLY A 106 9.87 1.17 -10.16
CA GLY A 106 9.90 -0.28 -10.23
C GLY A 106 8.79 -0.92 -9.40
N PRO A 107 8.71 -2.26 -9.35
CA PRO A 107 7.76 -2.95 -8.49
C PRO A 107 8.06 -2.65 -7.01
N TYR A 108 7.02 -2.47 -6.22
CA TYR A 108 7.14 -2.12 -4.80
C TYR A 108 6.26 -3.05 -3.95
N PRO A 109 6.86 -4.02 -3.22
CA PRO A 109 6.11 -4.91 -2.35
C PRO A 109 5.68 -4.18 -1.08
N ALA A 110 4.44 -3.69 -1.06
CA ALA A 110 3.91 -2.89 0.04
C ALA A 110 3.33 -3.73 1.18
N ALA A 111 2.61 -4.81 0.85
CA ALA A 111 1.97 -5.69 1.84
C ALA A 111 2.69 -7.03 1.88
N THR A 112 3.38 -7.32 2.98
CA THR A 112 4.17 -8.53 3.16
C THR A 112 3.92 -9.15 4.52
N LEU A 113 4.07 -10.48 4.62
CA LEU A 113 4.17 -11.14 5.92
C LEU A 113 5.58 -10.94 6.47
N TYR A 114 5.69 -10.42 7.68
CA TYR A 114 6.97 -10.25 8.35
C TYR A 114 6.91 -10.68 9.82
N THR A 115 8.06 -11.12 10.34
CA THR A 115 8.22 -11.55 11.72
C THR A 115 9.70 -11.48 12.12
N PRO A 116 10.04 -11.37 13.43
CA PRO A 116 11.43 -11.45 13.86
C PRO A 116 12.09 -12.78 13.45
N ALA A 117 13.36 -12.75 13.07
CA ALA A 117 14.11 -13.96 12.70
C ALA A 117 14.08 -15.04 13.81
N SER A 118 14.17 -14.61 15.07
CA SER A 118 14.09 -15.54 16.22
C SER A 118 12.73 -16.26 16.33
N PHE A 119 11.64 -15.67 15.82
CA PHE A 119 10.35 -16.36 15.77
C PHE A 119 10.35 -17.45 14.70
N ILE A 120 10.96 -17.20 13.54
CA ILE A 120 11.10 -18.18 12.46
C ILE A 120 11.90 -19.39 12.97
N GLU A 121 13.03 -19.15 13.65
CA GLU A 121 13.89 -20.19 14.18
C GLU A 121 13.18 -21.06 15.23
N LYS A 122 12.41 -20.44 16.12
CA LYS A 122 11.69 -21.15 17.19
C LYS A 122 10.40 -21.83 16.73
N ASN A 123 9.77 -21.33 15.65
CA ASN A 123 8.45 -21.76 15.21
C ASN A 123 8.39 -22.03 13.69
N PRO A 124 9.33 -22.81 13.11
CA PRO A 124 9.43 -22.97 11.67
C PRO A 124 8.17 -23.54 11.03
N ASN A 125 7.52 -24.49 11.69
CA ASN A 125 6.29 -25.11 11.18
C ASN A 125 5.10 -24.12 11.16
N THR A 126 4.98 -23.29 12.21
CA THR A 126 3.94 -22.26 12.27
C THR A 126 4.13 -21.23 11.15
N VAL A 127 5.37 -20.76 10.94
CA VAL A 127 5.67 -19.78 9.89
C VAL A 127 5.42 -20.39 8.51
N GLN A 128 5.84 -21.65 8.28
CA GLN A 128 5.56 -22.35 7.01
C GLN A 128 4.04 -22.49 6.78
N ALA A 129 3.27 -22.83 7.80
CA ALA A 129 1.82 -22.96 7.70
C ALA A 129 1.16 -21.63 7.34
N LEU A 130 1.59 -20.51 7.95
CA LEU A 130 1.11 -19.15 7.63
C LEU A 130 1.45 -18.78 6.18
N VAL A 131 2.68 -19.00 5.73
CA VAL A 131 3.08 -18.72 4.34
C VAL A 131 2.26 -19.57 3.37
N THR A 132 2.06 -20.86 3.67
CA THR A 132 1.28 -21.78 2.83
C THR A 132 -0.18 -21.31 2.74
N ALA A 133 -0.78 -20.89 3.85
CA ALA A 133 -2.14 -20.37 3.86
C ALA A 133 -2.28 -19.10 2.99
N LEU A 134 -1.33 -18.17 3.10
CA LEU A 134 -1.30 -16.95 2.28
C LEU A 134 -1.14 -17.26 0.79
N VAL A 135 -0.21 -18.17 0.42
CA VAL A 135 -0.01 -18.56 -0.99
C VAL A 135 -1.28 -19.21 -1.55
N ARG A 136 -1.95 -20.07 -0.78
CA ARG A 136 -3.24 -20.66 -1.17
C ARG A 136 -4.30 -19.59 -1.36
N GLY A 137 -4.40 -18.63 -0.44
CA GLY A 137 -5.32 -17.51 -0.53
C GLY A 137 -5.07 -16.66 -1.78
N LEU A 138 -3.80 -16.33 -2.08
CA LEU A 138 -3.44 -15.58 -3.28
C LEU A 138 -3.81 -16.32 -4.57
N LYS A 139 -3.51 -17.62 -4.66
CA LYS A 139 -3.91 -18.47 -5.79
C LYS A 139 -5.43 -18.50 -5.95
N TRP A 140 -6.16 -18.60 -4.83
CA TRP A 140 -7.63 -18.56 -4.86
C TRP A 140 -8.14 -17.21 -5.37
N VAL A 141 -7.59 -16.09 -4.90
CA VAL A 141 -7.94 -14.73 -5.38
C VAL A 141 -7.70 -14.62 -6.87
N GLN A 142 -6.58 -15.11 -7.39
CA GLN A 142 -6.27 -15.06 -8.83
C GLN A 142 -7.26 -15.88 -9.68
N ALA A 143 -7.82 -16.95 -9.13
CA ALA A 143 -8.74 -17.85 -9.84
C ALA A 143 -10.22 -17.43 -9.76
N HIS A 144 -10.56 -16.39 -8.98
CA HIS A 144 -11.95 -16.03 -8.71
C HIS A 144 -12.26 -14.59 -9.10
N SER A 145 -13.53 -14.35 -9.44
CA SER A 145 -14.04 -13.01 -9.75
C SER A 145 -14.06 -12.11 -8.50
N ALA A 146 -14.07 -10.81 -8.71
CA ALA A 146 -14.24 -9.85 -7.62
C ALA A 146 -15.55 -10.06 -6.85
N GLU A 147 -16.60 -10.48 -7.55
CA GLU A 147 -17.90 -10.83 -6.97
C GLU A 147 -17.80 -12.06 -6.05
N ASP A 148 -17.05 -13.08 -6.43
CA ASP A 148 -16.84 -14.28 -5.61
C ASP A 148 -15.97 -13.97 -4.40
N ILE A 149 -14.92 -13.15 -4.56
CA ILE A 149 -14.09 -12.67 -3.46
C ILE A 149 -14.97 -11.90 -2.46
N ALA A 150 -15.83 -10.99 -2.93
CA ALA A 150 -16.71 -10.21 -2.07
C ALA A 150 -17.74 -11.08 -1.31
N LYS A 151 -18.17 -12.23 -1.86
CA LYS A 151 -19.07 -13.18 -1.14
C LYS A 151 -18.39 -13.82 0.07
N MET A 152 -17.07 -13.99 0.02
CA MET A 152 -16.29 -14.62 1.10
C MET A 152 -15.88 -13.63 2.19
N MET A 153 -15.98 -12.33 1.94
CA MET A 153 -15.55 -11.29 2.89
C MET A 153 -16.66 -10.98 3.90
N PRO A 154 -16.32 -10.80 5.18
CA PRO A 154 -17.25 -10.29 6.18
C PRO A 154 -17.80 -8.91 5.81
N GLU A 155 -19.07 -8.66 6.12
CA GLU A 155 -19.76 -7.41 5.74
C GLU A 155 -19.08 -6.14 6.31
N GLU A 156 -18.43 -6.27 7.44
CA GLU A 156 -17.70 -5.16 8.09
C GLU A 156 -16.61 -4.53 7.20
N TYR A 157 -16.05 -5.30 6.24
CA TYR A 157 -15.08 -4.79 5.27
C TYR A 157 -15.70 -4.06 4.09
N MET A 158 -17.01 -4.17 3.91
CA MET A 158 -17.74 -3.63 2.74
C MET A 158 -18.26 -2.20 2.95
N LEU A 159 -18.12 -1.63 4.14
CA LEU A 159 -18.61 -0.28 4.49
C LEU A 159 -20.11 -0.07 4.20
N GLY A 160 -20.90 -1.15 4.20
CA GLY A 160 -22.30 -1.13 3.83
C GLY A 160 -22.60 -0.96 2.33
N ASP A 161 -21.56 -0.97 1.47
CA ASP A 161 -21.69 -0.84 0.00
C ASP A 161 -20.93 -1.97 -0.70
N ARG A 162 -21.60 -3.13 -0.88
CA ARG A 162 -21.03 -4.28 -1.58
C ARG A 162 -20.62 -3.96 -3.03
N PRO A 163 -21.39 -3.22 -3.85
CA PRO A 163 -20.97 -2.82 -5.18
C PRO A 163 -19.65 -2.01 -5.18
N LEU A 164 -19.49 -1.07 -4.27
CA LEU A 164 -18.25 -0.33 -4.09
C LEU A 164 -17.07 -1.26 -3.74
N PHE A 165 -17.30 -2.22 -2.84
CA PHE A 165 -16.27 -3.17 -2.44
C PHE A 165 -15.83 -4.05 -3.62
N VAL A 166 -16.75 -4.52 -4.44
CA VAL A 166 -16.47 -5.25 -5.69
C VAL A 166 -15.66 -4.40 -6.66
N GLU A 167 -16.01 -3.13 -6.84
CA GLU A 167 -15.24 -2.18 -7.66
C GLU A 167 -13.80 -2.01 -7.15
N ALA A 168 -13.64 -1.85 -5.84
CA ALA A 168 -12.32 -1.75 -5.20
C ALA A 168 -11.48 -3.04 -5.40
N ILE A 169 -12.10 -4.22 -5.29
CA ILE A 169 -11.40 -5.49 -5.59
C ILE A 169 -10.95 -5.52 -7.06
N LYS A 170 -11.83 -5.16 -8.01
CA LYS A 170 -11.48 -5.12 -9.44
C LYS A 170 -10.29 -4.21 -9.71
N ALA A 171 -10.26 -3.03 -9.09
CA ALA A 171 -9.17 -2.06 -9.23
C ALA A 171 -7.82 -2.59 -8.69
N ASN A 172 -7.86 -3.43 -7.65
CA ASN A 172 -6.67 -3.94 -6.97
C ASN A 172 -6.27 -5.36 -7.40
N HIS A 173 -7.09 -6.08 -8.19
CA HIS A 173 -6.89 -7.50 -8.47
C HIS A 173 -5.50 -7.79 -9.05
N ALA A 174 -5.03 -6.95 -9.97
CA ALA A 174 -3.72 -7.09 -10.59
C ALA A 174 -2.53 -6.76 -9.65
N ALA A 175 -2.77 -6.13 -8.51
CA ALA A 175 -1.73 -5.82 -7.52
C ALA A 175 -1.41 -7.00 -6.59
N TYR A 176 -2.30 -8.00 -6.50
CA TYR A 176 -2.03 -9.17 -5.68
C TYR A 176 -1.02 -10.10 -6.36
N SER A 177 -0.02 -10.53 -5.60
CA SER A 177 0.94 -11.52 -6.08
C SER A 177 0.23 -12.82 -6.45
N PRO A 178 0.52 -13.44 -7.62
CA PRO A 178 -0.14 -14.67 -8.03
C PRO A 178 0.32 -15.89 -7.21
N ASP A 179 1.49 -15.81 -6.59
CA ASP A 179 2.13 -16.95 -5.93
C ASP A 179 2.87 -16.60 -4.62
N GLY A 180 2.78 -15.35 -4.17
CA GLY A 180 3.40 -14.86 -2.94
C GLY A 180 4.90 -14.53 -3.05
N ARG A 181 5.52 -14.69 -4.24
CA ARG A 181 6.91 -14.29 -4.45
C ARG A 181 7.03 -12.78 -4.61
N PHE A 182 8.18 -12.27 -4.24
CA PHE A 182 8.54 -10.91 -4.62
C PHE A 182 8.76 -10.82 -6.13
N MET A 183 8.28 -9.75 -6.72
CA MET A 183 8.64 -9.42 -8.09
C MET A 183 10.14 -9.10 -8.15
N LYS A 184 10.77 -9.46 -9.27
CA LYS A 184 12.17 -9.10 -9.53
C LYS A 184 12.36 -7.59 -9.31
N ASP A 185 13.45 -7.22 -8.65
CA ASP A 185 13.83 -5.84 -8.29
C ASP A 185 12.89 -5.17 -7.25
N GLY A 186 11.93 -5.91 -6.67
CA GLY A 186 11.01 -5.39 -5.65
C GLY A 186 11.71 -4.97 -4.35
N PRO A 187 12.53 -5.83 -3.73
CA PRO A 187 13.30 -5.48 -2.53
C PRO A 187 14.27 -4.31 -2.76
N GLU A 188 14.90 -4.23 -3.93
CA GLU A 188 15.79 -3.14 -4.32
C GLU A 188 15.02 -1.82 -4.44
N THR A 189 13.84 -1.85 -5.04
CA THR A 189 12.97 -0.67 -5.11
C THR A 189 12.55 -0.22 -3.72
N ALA A 190 12.17 -1.14 -2.83
CA ALA A 190 11.82 -0.81 -1.45
C ALA A 190 12.98 -0.16 -0.70
N LEU A 191 14.19 -0.69 -0.83
CA LEU A 191 15.39 -0.10 -0.23
C LEU A 191 15.67 1.31 -0.78
N LYS A 192 15.56 1.49 -2.10
CA LYS A 192 15.73 2.80 -2.75
C LYS A 192 14.72 3.81 -2.22
N VAL A 193 13.47 3.41 -2.08
CA VAL A 193 12.39 4.27 -1.56
C VAL A 193 12.68 4.70 -0.13
N LEU A 194 13.01 3.77 0.75
CA LEU A 194 13.32 4.09 2.16
C LEU A 194 14.56 4.97 2.29
N LYS A 195 15.61 4.71 1.51
CA LYS A 195 16.82 5.56 1.50
C LYS A 195 16.56 6.99 1.07
N ALA A 196 15.50 7.27 0.35
CA ALA A 196 15.21 8.62 -0.13
C ALA A 196 14.80 9.59 0.98
N PHE A 197 14.27 9.09 2.11
CA PHE A 197 13.74 9.95 3.17
C PHE A 197 14.07 9.50 4.60
N ASP A 198 14.52 8.26 4.82
CA ASP A 198 14.84 7.75 6.17
C ASP A 198 16.36 7.79 6.43
N PRO A 199 16.84 8.67 7.32
CA PRO A 199 18.26 8.80 7.63
C PRO A 199 18.88 7.52 8.21
N ASN A 200 18.10 6.70 8.93
CA ASN A 200 18.59 5.44 9.49
C ASN A 200 18.90 4.44 8.38
N VAL A 201 18.05 4.40 7.35
CA VAL A 201 18.23 3.52 6.19
C VAL A 201 19.32 4.04 5.26
N GLN A 202 19.44 5.38 5.09
CA GLN A 202 20.49 5.99 4.27
C GLN A 202 21.89 5.58 4.73
N ASN A 203 22.12 5.58 6.03
CA ASN A 203 23.42 5.34 6.63
C ASN A 203 23.70 3.86 6.94
N ALA A 204 22.67 2.99 6.82
CA ALA A 204 22.82 1.57 7.11
C ALA A 204 23.44 0.80 5.95
N LYS A 205 24.33 -0.14 6.28
CA LYS A 205 24.79 -1.18 5.35
C LYS A 205 23.78 -2.34 5.40
N ILE A 206 22.84 -2.34 4.47
CA ILE A 206 21.77 -3.34 4.40
C ILE A 206 22.15 -4.40 3.38
N ASP A 207 22.24 -5.64 3.85
CA ASP A 207 22.36 -6.83 3.01
C ASP A 207 20.93 -7.31 2.68
N LEU A 208 20.44 -6.98 1.48
CA LEU A 208 19.09 -7.33 1.05
C LEU A 208 18.81 -8.84 1.12
N ALA A 209 19.79 -9.70 0.84
CA ALA A 209 19.61 -11.14 0.89
C ALA A 209 19.24 -11.67 2.30
N LYS A 210 19.46 -10.85 3.34
CA LYS A 210 19.10 -11.17 4.72
C LYS A 210 17.78 -10.54 5.17
N THR A 211 17.15 -9.74 4.34
CA THR A 211 15.91 -9.03 4.71
C THR A 211 14.64 -9.76 4.34
N TYR A 212 14.72 -10.75 3.45
CA TYR A 212 13.56 -11.55 3.04
C TYR A 212 13.96 -13.02 2.81
N MET A 213 12.99 -13.91 2.75
CA MET A 213 13.20 -15.33 2.65
C MET A 213 12.27 -15.98 1.63
N GLU A 214 12.83 -16.43 0.50
CA GLU A 214 12.05 -17.12 -0.54
C GLU A 214 11.84 -18.61 -0.29
N LYS A 215 12.66 -19.24 0.59
CA LYS A 215 12.59 -20.67 0.86
C LYS A 215 11.19 -21.14 1.25
N LEU A 216 10.50 -20.38 2.10
CA LEU A 216 9.18 -20.75 2.63
C LEU A 216 8.09 -20.63 1.56
N VAL A 217 8.14 -19.59 0.74
CA VAL A 217 7.17 -19.42 -0.36
C VAL A 217 7.42 -20.42 -1.49
N ASN A 218 8.68 -20.77 -1.76
CA ASN A 218 9.03 -21.83 -2.70
C ASN A 218 8.50 -23.18 -2.25
N ALA A 219 8.66 -23.54 -0.96
CA ALA A 219 8.09 -24.76 -0.40
C ALA A 219 6.56 -24.79 -0.47
N ALA A 220 5.90 -23.66 -0.17
CA ALA A 220 4.44 -23.53 -0.30
C ALA A 220 3.94 -23.72 -1.73
N ASN A 221 4.71 -23.31 -2.72
CA ASN A 221 4.36 -23.47 -4.15
C ASN A 221 4.66 -24.88 -4.69
N ALA A 222 5.65 -25.58 -4.14
CA ALA A 222 6.02 -26.93 -4.57
C ALA A 222 5.04 -28.01 -4.07
N GLY A 223 4.30 -27.76 -3.02
CA GLY A 223 3.35 -28.70 -2.41
C GLY A 223 1.91 -28.63 -2.98
N HIS A 224 1.70 -27.90 -4.09
CA HIS A 224 0.38 -27.69 -4.69
C HIS A 224 0.43 -27.68 -6.20
#